data_f139193f831a7becb4a524ed30747cf9
#
_entry.id   f139193f831a7becb4a524ed30747cf9
#
_cell.length_a   1.000
_cell.length_b   1.000
_cell.length_c   1.000
_cell.angle_alpha   90.00
_cell.angle_beta   90.00
_cell.angle_gamma   90.00
#
_symmetry.space_group_name_H-M   'P 1'
#
loop_
_entity.id
_entity.type
_entity.pdbx_description
1 polymer ?
#
loop_
_entity_poly.entity_id
_entity_poly.type
_entity_poly.pdbx_seq_one_letter_code
_entity_poly.pdbx_strand_id
1 'polypeptide(L)'
;MPTNNPTVQKRGFFARMFGRKRPEQPQQGNRRNFAGAGRLGALQSWQPQNWSADALAQSDLDRLRARARSLARDNDYMRKFLQMVESNIIGREGFALQMRVPMDNSNSPDGIANCVIETAFSRWVRRGVCDVTGLLSFADLQRLLVRSVARDGEALVRHIWGFGNDYGYALQVLDIDRLDTGFSRDRTDNLNAVRMGVELNEYSRPVAYWLRTSHPGERGQISSSPNLRERVPADEISHIYLHDRPEQRRGFPWVASAIVGLQNLGGYQEAAIIAARIGASKMGFFKQTEESDSFMPPIDGQEVNNGHGGVDLIDTVEPGTFHELPQGYDFTPFNPDYPHANYDAFVKASLRGLASGLGVSYHSLANDLEGVNFSSIRSGTLEERDAWMSLQNWFAESFLYDVFDRWIESALLMGAIKLPSGKALPPAKLDKFKNYQWQGRRWSWVDPLKDIKTHEAAVSLAVKSRRDICAEMGLDFDDVLAQIEQENVLMAEKGIISTVSNSAAAVEETPNDETQ
;
A
#
# COMPACT_ATOMS: atom_id res chain seq x y z
N MET A 1 -42.03 -74.64 11.71
CA MET A 1 -41.36 -75.79 12.41
C MET A 1 -39.84 -75.65 12.20
N PRO A 2 -39.02 -75.97 13.20
CA PRO A 2 -39.10 -75.67 14.64
C PRO A 2 -37.89 -74.78 15.07
N THR A 3 -38.05 -73.89 16.02
CA THR A 3 -37.53 -73.86 17.39
C THR A 3 -36.11 -74.46 17.60
N ASN A 4 -35.19 -73.65 18.11
CA ASN A 4 -34.46 -74.04 19.32
C ASN A 4 -33.70 -72.87 19.91
N ASN A 5 -34.07 -72.54 21.12
CA ASN A 5 -33.34 -71.75 22.09
C ASN A 5 -32.42 -72.70 22.88
N PRO A 6 -31.23 -72.33 23.28
CA PRO A 6 -30.74 -72.86 24.54
C PRO A 6 -30.12 -71.81 25.49
N THR A 7 -30.70 -71.78 26.63
CA THR A 7 -30.08 -71.94 27.96
C THR A 7 -29.03 -70.90 28.40
N VAL A 8 -29.50 -70.11 29.33
CA VAL A 8 -28.72 -69.36 30.32
C VAL A 8 -27.92 -70.34 31.20
N GLN A 9 -26.57 -70.25 31.12
CA GLN A 9 -25.68 -70.81 32.13
C GLN A 9 -25.20 -69.74 33.09
N LYS A 10 -25.66 -69.77 34.31
CA LYS A 10 -25.12 -69.06 35.47
C LYS A 10 -23.69 -69.58 35.72
N ARG A 11 -22.70 -68.81 35.59
CA ARG A 11 -21.33 -69.07 36.06
C ARG A 11 -20.95 -68.09 37.18
N GLY A 12 -20.84 -68.64 38.30
CA GLY A 12 -19.88 -68.69 39.38
C GLY A 12 -19.42 -67.35 39.98
N PHE A 13 -19.85 -67.28 41.26
CA PHE A 13 -19.57 -66.20 42.23
C PHE A 13 -18.09 -66.06 42.67
N PHE A 14 -17.12 -66.75 42.04
CA PHE A 14 -15.70 -66.79 42.51
C PHE A 14 -14.66 -65.98 41.69
N ALA A 15 -15.09 -65.17 40.75
CA ALA A 15 -14.14 -64.37 39.93
C ALA A 15 -13.86 -62.98 40.53
N ARG A 16 -14.20 -62.66 41.76
CA ARG A 16 -14.03 -61.33 42.37
C ARG A 16 -12.81 -61.16 43.27
N MET A 17 -11.95 -62.17 43.37
CA MET A 17 -10.83 -62.12 44.35
C MET A 17 -9.41 -62.01 43.81
N PHE A 18 -9.21 -61.90 42.49
CA PHE A 18 -7.94 -61.59 41.91
C PHE A 18 -8.07 -60.39 41.03
N GLY A 19 -7.94 -59.21 41.63
CA GLY A 19 -7.82 -57.94 40.92
C GLY A 19 -6.57 -57.96 40.02
N ARG A 20 -6.77 -58.29 38.73
CA ARG A 20 -5.78 -57.94 37.73
C ARG A 20 -5.74 -56.40 37.65
N LYS A 21 -4.67 -55.81 38.19
CA LYS A 21 -4.28 -54.45 37.89
C LYS A 21 -4.32 -54.30 36.37
N ARG A 22 -5.18 -53.44 35.84
CA ARG A 22 -5.07 -52.96 34.47
C ARG A 22 -3.65 -52.43 34.34
N PRO A 23 -2.90 -52.79 33.27
CA PRO A 23 -1.64 -52.12 33.02
C PRO A 23 -1.92 -50.64 32.92
N GLU A 24 -1.27 -49.86 33.76
CA GLU A 24 -1.23 -48.40 33.60
C GLU A 24 -0.78 -48.12 32.17
N GLN A 25 -1.64 -47.54 31.36
CA GLN A 25 -1.23 -46.98 30.09
C GLN A 25 -0.13 -46.00 30.42
N PRO A 26 1.06 -46.10 29.76
CA PRO A 26 2.09 -45.13 29.99
C PRO A 26 1.48 -43.76 29.73
N GLN A 27 1.53 -42.88 30.73
CA GLN A 27 1.21 -41.47 30.57
C GLN A 27 2.05 -41.01 29.37
N GLN A 28 1.40 -40.76 28.25
CA GLN A 28 2.03 -40.13 27.11
C GLN A 28 2.59 -38.82 27.66
N GLY A 29 3.93 -38.83 27.89
CA GLY A 29 4.64 -37.66 28.32
C GLY A 29 4.24 -36.50 27.41
N ASN A 30 3.90 -35.40 28.04
CA ASN A 30 3.50 -34.15 27.41
C ASN A 30 4.52 -33.83 26.30
N ARG A 31 4.29 -34.34 25.09
CA ARG A 31 5.04 -33.89 23.91
C ARG A 31 4.75 -32.42 23.83
N ARG A 32 5.78 -31.60 24.01
CA ARG A 32 5.74 -30.15 23.82
C ARG A 32 5.37 -29.88 22.37
N ASN A 33 4.09 -29.89 22.05
CA ASN A 33 3.58 -29.41 20.78
C ASN A 33 3.53 -27.88 20.83
N PHE A 34 3.73 -27.24 19.69
CA PHE A 34 3.51 -25.79 19.60
C PHE A 34 2.12 -25.45 20.12
N ALA A 35 2.01 -24.49 21.03
CA ALA A 35 0.72 -24.04 21.58
C ALA A 35 -0.27 -23.61 20.48
N GLY A 36 0.24 -22.97 19.41
CA GLY A 36 -0.58 -22.58 18.26
C GLY A 36 -1.12 -23.72 17.42
N ALA A 37 -0.62 -24.97 17.59
CA ALA A 37 -1.14 -26.17 16.93
C ALA A 37 -2.18 -26.92 17.79
N GLY A 38 -2.57 -26.37 18.94
CA GLY A 38 -3.56 -26.93 19.83
C GLY A 38 -4.95 -26.99 19.17
N ARG A 39 -5.69 -28.09 19.43
CA ARG A 39 -7.05 -28.31 18.91
C ARG A 39 -8.14 -28.11 19.96
N LEU A 40 -7.77 -27.71 21.17
CA LEU A 40 -8.64 -27.60 22.34
C LEU A 40 -8.58 -26.18 22.92
N GLY A 41 -9.55 -25.81 23.72
CA GLY A 41 -9.62 -24.51 24.38
C GLY A 41 -9.97 -23.37 23.43
N ALA A 42 -9.31 -22.23 23.57
CA ALA A 42 -9.56 -21.02 22.77
C ALA A 42 -9.35 -21.21 21.26
N LEU A 43 -8.60 -22.24 20.84
CA LEU A 43 -8.31 -22.52 19.43
C LEU A 43 -9.29 -23.52 18.80
N GLN A 44 -10.28 -24.04 19.55
CA GLN A 44 -11.19 -25.06 19.07
C GLN A 44 -12.08 -24.58 17.90
N SER A 45 -12.48 -23.33 17.92
CA SER A 45 -13.29 -22.70 16.86
C SER A 45 -12.44 -22.20 15.68
N TRP A 46 -11.13 -22.12 15.85
CA TRP A 46 -10.23 -21.65 14.81
C TRP A 46 -9.74 -22.81 13.95
N GLN A 47 -10.36 -22.97 12.79
CA GLN A 47 -10.04 -24.02 11.82
C GLN A 47 -9.34 -23.38 10.59
N PRO A 48 -8.03 -23.17 10.64
CA PRO A 48 -7.29 -22.63 9.50
C PRO A 48 -7.24 -23.64 8.36
N GLN A 49 -7.46 -23.16 7.15
CA GLN A 49 -7.37 -23.99 5.94
C GLN A 49 -5.96 -23.84 5.33
N ASN A 50 -5.36 -24.97 4.99
CA ASN A 50 -4.04 -24.99 4.35
C ASN A 50 -4.18 -24.92 2.81
N TRP A 51 -4.72 -23.82 2.31
CA TRP A 51 -4.88 -23.57 0.89
C TRP A 51 -3.61 -22.96 0.28
N SER A 52 -3.40 -23.21 -1.02
CA SER A 52 -2.38 -22.51 -1.80
C SER A 52 -2.73 -21.01 -1.91
N ALA A 53 -1.73 -20.18 -2.23
CA ALA A 53 -1.96 -18.75 -2.45
C ALA A 53 -2.99 -18.50 -3.57
N ASP A 54 -2.93 -19.30 -4.62
CA ASP A 54 -3.86 -19.20 -5.76
C ASP A 54 -5.30 -19.61 -5.38
N ALA A 55 -5.47 -20.65 -4.55
CA ALA A 55 -6.80 -21.04 -4.09
C ALA A 55 -7.46 -19.97 -3.21
N LEU A 56 -6.67 -19.31 -2.35
CA LEU A 56 -7.14 -18.16 -1.56
C LEU A 56 -7.48 -16.98 -2.47
N ALA A 57 -6.63 -16.67 -3.45
CA ALA A 57 -6.88 -15.59 -4.39
C ALA A 57 -8.16 -15.83 -5.20
N GLN A 58 -8.36 -17.05 -5.70
CA GLN A 58 -9.56 -17.41 -6.46
C GLN A 58 -10.87 -17.26 -5.65
N SER A 59 -10.79 -17.54 -4.33
CA SER A 59 -11.97 -17.44 -3.43
C SER A 59 -12.27 -15.98 -3.03
N ASP A 60 -11.25 -15.20 -2.69
CA ASP A 60 -11.45 -14.01 -1.87
C ASP A 60 -11.02 -12.70 -2.55
N LEU A 61 -10.18 -12.76 -3.61
CA LEU A 61 -9.53 -11.59 -4.18
C LEU A 61 -10.50 -10.52 -4.67
N ASP A 62 -11.52 -10.91 -5.44
CA ASP A 62 -12.50 -9.96 -5.99
C ASP A 62 -13.27 -9.25 -4.88
N ARG A 63 -13.60 -9.96 -3.80
CA ARG A 63 -14.30 -9.40 -2.65
C ARG A 63 -13.41 -8.48 -1.84
N LEU A 64 -12.14 -8.85 -1.65
CA LEU A 64 -11.15 -8.00 -0.97
C LEU A 64 -10.94 -6.70 -1.73
N ARG A 65 -10.79 -6.73 -3.06
CA ARG A 65 -10.69 -5.54 -3.91
C ARG A 65 -11.91 -4.64 -3.80
N ALA A 66 -13.09 -5.21 -3.94
CA ALA A 66 -14.33 -4.43 -3.86
C ALA A 66 -14.44 -3.68 -2.52
N ARG A 67 -14.10 -4.34 -1.41
CA ARG A 67 -14.09 -3.74 -0.07
C ARG A 67 -12.98 -2.68 0.07
N ALA A 68 -11.77 -2.97 -0.40
CA ALA A 68 -10.67 -2.01 -0.37
C ALA A 68 -10.98 -0.75 -1.18
N ARG A 69 -11.60 -0.88 -2.35
CA ARG A 69 -12.05 0.25 -3.19
C ARG A 69 -13.15 1.08 -2.51
N SER A 70 -14.08 0.42 -1.81
CA SER A 70 -15.09 1.13 -1.02
C SER A 70 -14.44 1.94 0.11
N LEU A 71 -13.57 1.31 0.91
CA LEU A 71 -12.83 2.02 1.96
C LEU A 71 -11.96 3.16 1.42
N ALA A 72 -11.30 2.98 0.27
CA ALA A 72 -10.48 4.02 -0.34
C ALA A 72 -11.29 5.27 -0.74
N ARG A 73 -12.59 5.09 -1.01
CA ARG A 73 -13.52 6.18 -1.31
C ARG A 73 -14.10 6.83 -0.06
N ASP A 74 -14.49 6.00 0.93
CA ASP A 74 -15.40 6.40 2.00
C ASP A 74 -14.74 6.46 3.40
N ASN A 75 -13.47 6.02 3.54
CA ASN A 75 -12.77 5.98 4.84
C ASN A 75 -11.52 6.88 4.85
N ASP A 76 -11.44 7.78 5.81
CA ASP A 76 -10.37 8.79 5.91
C ASP A 76 -8.99 8.17 6.16
N TYR A 77 -8.89 7.19 7.03
CA TYR A 77 -7.62 6.52 7.36
C TYR A 77 -7.09 5.70 6.20
N MET A 78 -7.98 5.02 5.47
CA MET A 78 -7.62 4.32 4.24
C MET A 78 -7.10 5.29 3.17
N ARG A 79 -7.78 6.43 2.99
CA ARG A 79 -7.34 7.48 2.07
C ARG A 79 -5.98 8.03 2.46
N LYS A 80 -5.76 8.28 3.76
CA LYS A 80 -4.46 8.72 4.29
C LYS A 80 -3.36 7.69 4.03
N PHE A 81 -3.61 6.41 4.29
CA PHE A 81 -2.66 5.34 4.00
C PHE A 81 -2.24 5.32 2.53
N LEU A 82 -3.19 5.38 1.59
CA LEU A 82 -2.88 5.42 0.17
C LEU A 82 -2.05 6.65 -0.24
N GLN A 83 -2.33 7.82 0.35
CA GLN A 83 -1.50 9.01 0.16
C GLN A 83 -0.08 8.83 0.71
N MET A 84 0.08 8.16 1.85
CA MET A 84 1.41 7.84 2.40
C MET A 84 2.19 6.92 1.47
N VAL A 85 1.55 5.89 0.92
CA VAL A 85 2.14 4.98 -0.09
C VAL A 85 2.63 5.76 -1.31
N GLU A 86 1.78 6.59 -1.91
CA GLU A 86 2.16 7.42 -3.07
C GLU A 86 3.32 8.35 -2.75
N SER A 87 3.22 9.08 -1.63
CA SER A 87 4.19 10.12 -1.29
C SER A 87 5.52 9.57 -0.81
N ASN A 88 5.56 8.38 -0.18
CA ASN A 88 6.80 7.82 0.35
C ASN A 88 7.50 6.87 -0.63
N ILE A 89 6.77 6.17 -1.48
CA ILE A 89 7.40 5.30 -2.50
C ILE A 89 7.81 6.14 -3.71
N ILE A 90 6.88 6.92 -4.28
CA ILE A 90 7.12 7.66 -5.52
C ILE A 90 7.58 9.11 -5.25
N GLY A 91 6.90 9.78 -4.32
CA GLY A 91 7.17 11.16 -4.01
C GLY A 91 6.59 12.16 -5.03
N ARG A 92 7.12 13.39 -4.98
CA ARG A 92 6.60 14.51 -5.76
C ARG A 92 6.93 14.38 -7.25
N GLU A 93 8.15 13.98 -7.58
CA GLU A 93 8.70 14.05 -8.94
C GLU A 93 8.79 12.67 -9.63
N GLY A 94 8.54 11.59 -8.89
CA GLY A 94 8.76 10.23 -9.36
C GLY A 94 10.20 9.78 -9.17
N PHE A 95 10.54 8.64 -9.75
CA PHE A 95 11.92 8.16 -9.79
C PHE A 95 12.71 8.89 -10.86
N ALA A 96 13.93 9.31 -10.52
CA ALA A 96 14.87 9.91 -11.45
C ALA A 96 15.77 8.82 -12.06
N LEU A 97 15.98 8.91 -13.38
CA LEU A 97 16.94 8.09 -14.10
C LEU A 97 18.32 8.71 -14.00
N GLN A 98 19.32 7.91 -13.64
CA GLN A 98 20.73 8.28 -13.64
C GLN A 98 21.49 7.35 -14.57
N MET A 99 21.97 7.86 -15.67
CA MET A 99 22.80 7.10 -16.62
C MET A 99 24.24 6.96 -16.11
N ARG A 100 24.82 5.78 -16.32
CA ARG A 100 26.19 5.45 -15.92
C ARG A 100 26.96 4.78 -17.04
N VAL A 101 26.75 5.24 -18.25
CA VAL A 101 27.40 4.69 -19.45
C VAL A 101 28.90 4.96 -19.38
N PRO A 102 29.75 3.93 -19.46
CA PRO A 102 31.21 4.14 -19.52
C PRO A 102 31.64 4.53 -20.94
N MET A 103 32.78 5.16 -21.08
CA MET A 103 33.43 5.37 -22.39
C MET A 103 33.84 4.02 -23.01
N ASP A 104 33.96 3.95 -24.33
CA ASP A 104 34.29 2.69 -25.03
C ASP A 104 35.66 2.08 -24.63
N ASN A 105 36.62 2.91 -24.22
CA ASN A 105 38.00 2.46 -23.95
C ASN A 105 38.45 2.71 -22.51
N SER A 106 37.54 3.14 -21.62
CA SER A 106 37.84 3.37 -20.21
C SER A 106 36.60 3.24 -19.35
N ASN A 107 36.80 3.01 -18.04
CA ASN A 107 35.69 3.02 -17.07
C ASN A 107 35.22 4.44 -16.68
N SER A 108 35.77 5.47 -17.32
CA SER A 108 35.33 6.87 -17.10
C SER A 108 33.92 7.07 -17.67
N PRO A 109 33.06 7.86 -17.02
CA PRO A 109 31.69 8.13 -17.51
C PRO A 109 31.72 8.79 -18.90
N ASP A 110 30.81 8.33 -19.78
CA ASP A 110 30.53 8.97 -21.06
C ASP A 110 29.50 10.10 -20.87
N GLY A 111 29.95 11.28 -20.42
CA GLY A 111 29.05 12.38 -20.07
C GLY A 111 28.16 12.85 -21.23
N ILE A 112 28.63 12.71 -22.49
CA ILE A 112 27.80 13.09 -23.64
C ILE A 112 26.67 12.07 -23.84
N ALA A 113 26.99 10.77 -23.81
CA ALA A 113 25.98 9.74 -23.95
C ALA A 113 24.95 9.81 -22.82
N ASN A 114 25.40 9.96 -21.57
CA ASN A 114 24.54 10.10 -20.41
C ASN A 114 23.56 11.27 -20.57
N CYS A 115 24.06 12.45 -20.85
CA CYS A 115 23.26 13.67 -21.00
C CYS A 115 22.23 13.55 -22.13
N VAL A 116 22.56 13.01 -23.29
CA VAL A 116 21.61 12.93 -24.41
C VAL A 116 20.52 11.86 -24.16
N ILE A 117 20.85 10.76 -23.47
CA ILE A 117 19.87 9.72 -23.11
C ILE A 117 18.90 10.27 -22.05
N GLU A 118 19.41 10.90 -20.99
CA GLU A 118 18.60 11.52 -19.93
C GLU A 118 17.71 12.63 -20.47
N THR A 119 18.25 13.47 -21.35
CA THR A 119 17.47 14.51 -22.03
C THR A 119 16.36 13.92 -22.91
N ALA A 120 16.63 12.85 -23.64
CA ALA A 120 15.61 12.17 -24.44
C ALA A 120 14.54 11.53 -23.55
N PHE A 121 14.95 10.87 -22.48
CA PHE A 121 14.04 10.28 -21.50
C PHE A 121 13.18 11.33 -20.80
N SER A 122 13.76 12.46 -20.39
CA SER A 122 13.03 13.58 -19.76
C SER A 122 11.94 14.19 -20.66
N ARG A 123 12.07 14.06 -21.97
CA ARG A 123 11.02 14.45 -22.93
C ARG A 123 9.94 13.37 -23.04
N TRP A 124 10.34 12.10 -23.05
CA TRP A 124 9.40 10.99 -23.15
C TRP A 124 8.50 10.89 -21.90
N VAL A 125 9.00 11.13 -20.69
CA VAL A 125 8.23 11.06 -19.43
C VAL A 125 7.12 12.11 -19.30
N ARG A 126 7.05 13.07 -20.22
CA ARG A 126 6.04 14.13 -20.18
C ARG A 126 4.66 13.62 -20.51
N ARG A 127 3.66 14.33 -19.97
CA ARG A 127 2.25 14.10 -20.31
C ARG A 127 2.04 14.17 -21.83
N GLY A 128 1.25 13.22 -22.36
CA GLY A 128 0.95 13.14 -23.79
C GLY A 128 1.98 12.37 -24.62
N VAL A 129 3.07 11.89 -24.04
CA VAL A 129 4.13 11.17 -24.76
C VAL A 129 4.26 9.73 -24.28
N CYS A 130 4.41 9.50 -22.96
CA CYS A 130 4.63 8.16 -22.41
C CYS A 130 3.35 7.34 -22.23
N ASP A 131 2.21 8.00 -22.13
CA ASP A 131 0.90 7.38 -21.86
C ASP A 131 0.05 7.37 -23.12
N VAL A 132 -0.52 6.20 -23.45
CA VAL A 132 -1.39 6.01 -24.63
C VAL A 132 -2.62 6.92 -24.59
N THR A 133 -3.17 7.20 -23.41
CA THR A 133 -4.33 8.10 -23.27
C THR A 133 -3.96 9.57 -23.40
N GLY A 134 -2.67 9.92 -23.27
CA GLY A 134 -2.17 11.28 -23.30
C GLY A 134 -2.50 12.12 -22.06
N LEU A 135 -3.08 11.52 -21.03
CA LEU A 135 -3.58 12.22 -19.84
C LEU A 135 -2.56 12.28 -18.70
N LEU A 136 -1.64 11.33 -18.64
CA LEU A 136 -0.73 11.14 -17.52
C LEU A 136 0.73 11.39 -17.92
N SER A 137 1.50 11.93 -16.99
CA SER A 137 2.96 11.91 -17.04
C SER A 137 3.48 10.58 -16.47
N PHE A 138 4.74 10.26 -16.69
CA PHE A 138 5.34 9.04 -16.13
C PHE A 138 5.33 9.02 -14.60
N ALA A 139 5.50 10.17 -13.95
CA ALA A 139 5.36 10.30 -12.50
C ALA A 139 3.91 10.06 -12.02
N ASP A 140 2.91 10.52 -12.79
CA ASP A 140 1.50 10.24 -12.50
C ASP A 140 1.18 8.76 -12.68
N LEU A 141 1.73 8.10 -13.72
CA LEU A 141 1.64 6.66 -13.93
C LEU A 141 2.22 5.89 -12.74
N GLN A 142 3.43 6.23 -12.30
CA GLN A 142 4.06 5.60 -11.15
C GLN A 142 3.18 5.70 -9.89
N ARG A 143 2.64 6.89 -9.58
CA ARG A 143 1.73 7.09 -8.44
C ARG A 143 0.46 6.27 -8.56
N LEU A 144 -0.16 6.27 -9.74
CA LEU A 144 -1.35 5.48 -10.01
C LEU A 144 -1.12 3.98 -9.82
N LEU A 145 0.02 3.46 -10.31
CA LEU A 145 0.38 2.05 -10.20
C LEU A 145 0.59 1.62 -8.75
N VAL A 146 1.41 2.35 -7.99
CA VAL A 146 1.68 2.03 -6.58
C VAL A 146 0.40 2.12 -5.74
N ARG A 147 -0.44 3.15 -5.99
CA ARG A 147 -1.76 3.27 -5.36
C ARG A 147 -2.65 2.07 -5.69
N SER A 148 -2.67 1.64 -6.95
CA SER A 148 -3.45 0.48 -7.39
C SER A 148 -2.96 -0.80 -6.74
N VAL A 149 -1.65 -1.02 -6.65
CA VAL A 149 -1.11 -2.19 -5.96
C VAL A 149 -1.49 -2.19 -4.47
N ALA A 150 -1.36 -1.06 -3.77
CA ALA A 150 -1.73 -0.97 -2.36
C ALA A 150 -3.22 -1.21 -2.13
N ARG A 151 -4.09 -0.70 -3.01
CA ARG A 151 -5.55 -0.79 -2.91
C ARG A 151 -6.10 -2.10 -3.44
N ASP A 152 -5.69 -2.51 -4.66
CA ASP A 152 -6.26 -3.63 -5.39
C ASP A 152 -5.41 -4.91 -5.29
N GLY A 153 -4.17 -4.79 -4.76
CA GLY A 153 -3.19 -5.85 -4.61
C GLY A 153 -2.22 -5.96 -5.78
N GLU A 154 -2.61 -5.51 -6.97
CA GLU A 154 -1.82 -5.63 -8.19
C GLU A 154 -2.16 -4.54 -9.19
N ALA A 155 -1.25 -4.30 -10.13
CA ALA A 155 -1.44 -3.38 -11.26
C ALA A 155 -0.97 -4.02 -12.55
N LEU A 156 -1.55 -3.60 -13.66
CA LEU A 156 -1.27 -4.15 -14.99
C LEU A 156 -0.94 -3.02 -15.95
N VAL A 157 0.20 -3.14 -16.63
CA VAL A 157 0.64 -2.20 -17.65
C VAL A 157 0.95 -2.96 -18.93
N ARG A 158 0.39 -2.50 -20.06
CA ARG A 158 0.73 -3.01 -21.39
C ARG A 158 1.71 -2.09 -22.07
N HIS A 159 2.77 -2.66 -22.63
CA HIS A 159 3.77 -1.98 -23.43
C HIS A 159 3.28 -1.93 -24.88
N ILE A 160 3.17 -0.73 -25.44
CA ILE A 160 2.69 -0.50 -26.80
C ILE A 160 3.87 -0.09 -27.68
N TRP A 161 4.22 -0.95 -28.61
CA TRP A 161 5.26 -0.74 -29.60
C TRP A 161 4.68 -0.09 -30.87
N GLY A 162 5.51 0.68 -31.58
CA GLY A 162 5.08 1.37 -32.80
C GLY A 162 4.09 2.50 -32.54
N PHE A 163 4.03 3.02 -31.29
CA PHE A 163 3.17 4.15 -30.96
C PHE A 163 3.60 5.42 -31.71
N GLY A 164 2.65 6.28 -32.08
CA GLY A 164 2.86 7.44 -32.95
C GLY A 164 3.61 8.62 -32.32
N ASN A 165 4.50 8.39 -31.34
CA ASN A 165 5.40 9.38 -30.80
C ASN A 165 6.82 9.21 -31.37
N ASP A 166 7.73 10.17 -31.08
CA ASP A 166 9.10 10.17 -31.60
C ASP A 166 9.91 8.93 -31.20
N TYR A 167 9.50 8.24 -30.13
CA TYR A 167 10.22 7.11 -29.54
C TYR A 167 9.64 5.75 -29.93
N GLY A 168 8.48 5.71 -30.61
CA GLY A 168 7.81 4.47 -31.01
C GLY A 168 7.32 3.61 -29.85
N TYR A 169 7.22 4.14 -28.63
CA TYR A 169 6.89 3.38 -27.42
C TYR A 169 6.06 4.19 -26.44
N ALA A 170 5.01 3.55 -25.89
CA ALA A 170 4.14 4.13 -24.87
C ALA A 170 3.59 3.05 -23.93
N LEU A 171 3.04 3.47 -22.80
CA LEU A 171 2.47 2.64 -21.76
C LEU A 171 0.94 2.76 -21.74
N GLN A 172 0.27 1.64 -21.58
CA GLN A 172 -1.18 1.57 -21.34
C GLN A 172 -1.45 0.94 -19.99
N VAL A 173 -1.93 1.72 -19.03
CA VAL A 173 -2.41 1.18 -17.74
C VAL A 173 -3.78 0.57 -17.94
N LEU A 174 -3.93 -0.66 -17.50
CA LEU A 174 -5.17 -1.43 -17.59
C LEU A 174 -5.75 -1.64 -16.19
N ASP A 175 -7.08 -1.57 -16.07
CA ASP A 175 -7.73 -1.97 -14.82
C ASP A 175 -7.51 -3.47 -14.61
N ILE A 176 -7.12 -3.84 -13.41
CA ILE A 176 -6.76 -5.22 -13.08
C ILE A 176 -7.95 -6.18 -13.16
N ASP A 177 -9.18 -5.70 -13.08
CA ASP A 177 -10.38 -6.52 -13.25
C ASP A 177 -10.55 -7.04 -14.69
N ARG A 178 -9.77 -6.49 -15.65
CA ARG A 178 -9.65 -7.05 -17.00
C ARG A 178 -8.87 -8.35 -17.05
N LEU A 179 -7.99 -8.63 -16.07
CA LEU A 179 -7.33 -9.92 -15.93
C LEU A 179 -8.30 -10.90 -15.25
N ASP A 180 -8.83 -11.83 -16.03
CA ASP A 180 -9.96 -12.67 -15.65
C ASP A 180 -9.63 -13.68 -14.53
N THR A 181 -10.03 -13.37 -13.29
CA THR A 181 -9.88 -14.24 -12.11
C THR A 181 -10.63 -15.56 -12.24
N GLY A 182 -11.72 -15.59 -12.99
CA GLY A 182 -12.53 -16.79 -13.23
C GLY A 182 -11.96 -17.73 -14.30
N PHE A 183 -10.96 -17.29 -15.08
CA PHE A 183 -10.42 -18.12 -16.16
C PHE A 183 -9.23 -18.94 -15.68
N SER A 184 -9.49 -20.23 -15.46
CA SER A 184 -8.46 -21.23 -15.15
C SER A 184 -8.63 -22.46 -16.04
N ARG A 185 -7.51 -23.06 -16.44
CA ARG A 185 -7.44 -24.27 -17.26
C ARG A 185 -6.22 -25.07 -16.85
N ASP A 186 -6.38 -26.38 -16.73
CA ASP A 186 -5.25 -27.28 -16.47
C ASP A 186 -4.38 -27.46 -17.71
N ARG A 187 -3.13 -27.83 -17.48
CA ARG A 187 -2.18 -28.15 -18.53
C ARG A 187 -2.61 -29.41 -19.28
N THR A 188 -2.48 -29.38 -20.60
CA THR A 188 -2.62 -30.54 -21.48
C THR A 188 -1.38 -30.66 -22.36
N ASP A 189 -1.22 -31.75 -23.13
CA ASP A 189 -0.04 -31.98 -23.97
C ASP A 189 0.23 -30.82 -24.96
N ASN A 190 -0.81 -30.12 -25.41
CA ASN A 190 -0.70 -29.04 -26.40
C ASN A 190 -0.99 -27.63 -25.85
N LEU A 191 -1.37 -27.50 -24.57
CA LEU A 191 -1.78 -26.23 -24.00
C LEU A 191 -1.18 -26.02 -22.62
N ASN A 192 -0.68 -24.81 -22.42
CA ASN A 192 -0.18 -24.37 -21.10
C ASN A 192 -1.31 -24.29 -20.07
N ALA A 193 -0.96 -24.46 -18.80
CA ALA A 193 -1.88 -24.17 -17.71
C ALA A 193 -2.22 -22.69 -17.65
N VAL A 194 -3.47 -22.36 -17.34
CA VAL A 194 -3.92 -21.00 -17.04
C VAL A 194 -4.42 -20.97 -15.61
N ARG A 195 -3.98 -20.01 -14.83
CA ARG A 195 -4.43 -19.79 -13.45
C ARG A 195 -4.89 -18.34 -13.30
N MET A 196 -6.19 -18.16 -13.10
CA MET A 196 -6.80 -16.82 -12.94
C MET A 196 -6.38 -15.81 -14.01
N GLY A 197 -6.40 -16.26 -15.30
CA GLY A 197 -6.03 -15.44 -16.44
C GLY A 197 -4.55 -15.39 -16.78
N VAL A 198 -3.66 -15.94 -15.95
CA VAL A 198 -2.21 -16.02 -16.21
C VAL A 198 -1.87 -17.37 -16.81
N GLU A 199 -1.34 -17.39 -18.02
CA GLU A 199 -0.86 -18.60 -18.71
C GLU A 199 0.59 -18.88 -18.32
N LEU A 200 0.89 -20.13 -17.92
CA LEU A 200 2.15 -20.52 -17.30
C LEU A 200 2.82 -21.64 -18.07
N ASN A 201 4.14 -21.55 -18.26
CA ASN A 201 4.94 -22.65 -18.80
C ASN A 201 5.17 -23.77 -17.76
N GLU A 202 6.03 -24.74 -18.09
CA GLU A 202 6.39 -25.85 -17.22
C GLU A 202 7.07 -25.43 -15.90
N TYR A 203 7.78 -24.31 -15.91
CA TYR A 203 8.47 -23.73 -14.74
C TYR A 203 7.60 -22.72 -13.99
N SER A 204 6.29 -22.68 -14.25
CA SER A 204 5.35 -21.70 -13.68
C SER A 204 5.68 -20.23 -14.00
N ARG A 205 6.45 -19.97 -15.07
CA ARG A 205 6.72 -18.63 -15.56
C ARG A 205 5.56 -18.15 -16.44
N PRO A 206 5.06 -16.92 -16.27
CA PRO A 206 4.06 -16.34 -17.15
C PRO A 206 4.55 -16.27 -18.61
N VAL A 207 3.73 -16.72 -19.55
CA VAL A 207 3.98 -16.65 -21.00
C VAL A 207 2.92 -15.83 -21.72
N ALA A 208 1.72 -15.67 -21.15
CA ALA A 208 0.69 -14.79 -21.65
C ALA A 208 -0.32 -14.44 -20.56
N TYR A 209 -1.09 -13.40 -20.83
CA TYR A 209 -2.20 -12.93 -20.00
C TYR A 209 -3.51 -12.93 -20.79
N TRP A 210 -4.58 -13.45 -20.20
CA TRP A 210 -5.90 -13.51 -20.79
C TRP A 210 -6.75 -12.36 -20.28
N LEU A 211 -6.84 -11.31 -21.08
CA LEU A 211 -7.49 -10.06 -20.70
C LEU A 211 -8.89 -9.99 -21.29
N ARG A 212 -9.86 -9.56 -20.50
CA ARG A 212 -11.18 -9.16 -21.01
C ARG A 212 -11.06 -7.91 -21.86
N THR A 213 -11.77 -7.87 -22.97
CA THR A 213 -11.76 -6.72 -23.89
C THR A 213 -12.39 -5.47 -23.28
N SER A 214 -13.34 -5.63 -22.34
CA SER A 214 -13.99 -4.55 -21.60
C SER A 214 -13.95 -4.83 -20.10
N HIS A 215 -14.14 -3.77 -19.30
CA HIS A 215 -14.21 -3.90 -17.83
C HIS A 215 -15.51 -4.65 -17.45
N PRO A 216 -15.45 -5.68 -16.57
CA PRO A 216 -16.63 -6.51 -16.23
C PRO A 216 -17.75 -5.73 -15.50
N GLY A 217 -17.43 -4.62 -14.85
CA GLY A 217 -18.38 -3.74 -14.14
C GLY A 217 -18.97 -2.62 -15.00
N GLU A 218 -18.66 -2.53 -16.29
CA GLU A 218 -19.16 -1.45 -17.14
C GLU A 218 -20.64 -1.65 -17.44
N ARG A 219 -21.47 -0.69 -17.06
CA ARG A 219 -22.93 -0.71 -17.27
C ARG A 219 -23.26 0.03 -18.55
N GLY A 220 -24.08 -0.59 -19.41
CA GLY A 220 -24.62 0.08 -20.61
C GLY A 220 -23.90 -0.22 -21.91
N GLN A 221 -22.80 -0.94 -21.91
CA GLN A 221 -22.29 -1.51 -23.17
C GLN A 221 -23.08 -2.77 -23.50
N ILE A 222 -23.78 -2.75 -24.62
CA ILE A 222 -24.29 -3.94 -25.31
C ILE A 222 -23.05 -4.60 -25.96
N SER A 223 -22.15 -5.09 -25.12
CA SER A 223 -21.06 -5.93 -25.61
C SER A 223 -21.66 -7.27 -25.99
N SER A 224 -21.58 -7.60 -27.24
CA SER A 224 -22.08 -8.82 -27.83
C SER A 224 -21.45 -10.11 -27.26
N SER A 225 -20.47 -9.98 -26.36
CA SER A 225 -19.85 -11.11 -25.64
C SER A 225 -19.06 -10.64 -24.42
N PRO A 226 -19.66 -10.63 -23.21
CA PRO A 226 -18.96 -10.22 -21.98
C PRO A 226 -17.78 -11.15 -21.61
N ASN A 227 -17.63 -12.27 -22.31
CA ASN A 227 -16.56 -13.26 -22.09
C ASN A 227 -15.48 -13.24 -23.18
N LEU A 228 -15.49 -12.24 -24.08
CA LEU A 228 -14.42 -12.15 -25.08
C LEU A 228 -13.10 -11.80 -24.41
N ARG A 229 -12.13 -12.69 -24.56
CA ARG A 229 -10.78 -12.58 -23.99
C ARG A 229 -9.76 -12.45 -25.10
N GLU A 230 -8.81 -11.57 -24.92
CA GLU A 230 -7.62 -11.43 -25.74
C GLU A 230 -6.45 -12.10 -25.01
N ARG A 231 -5.68 -12.92 -25.74
CA ARG A 231 -4.43 -13.48 -25.25
C ARG A 231 -3.30 -12.52 -25.59
N VAL A 232 -2.75 -11.87 -24.59
CA VAL A 232 -1.63 -10.94 -24.72
C VAL A 232 -0.34 -11.62 -24.26
N PRO A 233 0.73 -11.62 -25.06
CA PRO A 233 2.02 -12.18 -24.66
C PRO A 233 2.57 -11.53 -23.39
N ALA A 234 3.33 -12.30 -22.57
CA ALA A 234 3.84 -11.80 -21.32
C ALA A 234 4.92 -10.72 -21.49
N ASP A 235 5.60 -10.70 -22.61
CA ASP A 235 6.58 -9.67 -22.98
C ASP A 235 5.95 -8.31 -23.29
N GLU A 236 4.63 -8.26 -23.55
CA GLU A 236 3.88 -7.00 -23.66
C GLU A 236 3.30 -6.51 -22.33
N ILE A 237 3.46 -7.23 -21.23
CA ILE A 237 2.78 -6.94 -19.96
C ILE A 237 3.76 -6.85 -18.80
N SER A 238 3.74 -5.76 -18.06
CA SER A 238 4.26 -5.70 -16.68
C SER A 238 3.11 -5.93 -15.71
N HIS A 239 3.16 -7.06 -14.98
CA HIS A 239 2.21 -7.41 -13.92
C HIS A 239 2.88 -7.17 -12.57
N ILE A 240 2.47 -6.11 -11.87
CA ILE A 240 3.13 -5.55 -10.70
C ILE A 240 2.35 -5.94 -9.45
N TYR A 241 2.94 -6.72 -8.55
CA TYR A 241 2.38 -7.08 -7.24
C TYR A 241 3.45 -7.55 -6.28
N LEU A 242 3.17 -7.48 -4.99
CA LEU A 242 4.08 -7.95 -3.94
C LEU A 242 3.84 -9.44 -3.67
N HIS A 243 4.92 -10.22 -3.62
CA HIS A 243 4.86 -11.64 -3.34
C HIS A 243 4.97 -11.88 -1.83
N ASP A 244 3.90 -12.40 -1.21
CA ASP A 244 3.88 -12.80 0.20
C ASP A 244 4.19 -14.30 0.38
N ARG A 245 3.90 -15.10 -0.66
CA ARG A 245 4.07 -16.55 -0.62
C ARG A 245 4.69 -17.08 -1.91
N PRO A 246 5.48 -18.15 -1.84
CA PRO A 246 5.93 -18.87 -3.04
C PRO A 246 4.73 -19.31 -3.89
N GLU A 247 4.92 -19.37 -5.20
CA GLU A 247 3.91 -19.77 -6.19
C GLU A 247 2.65 -18.90 -6.24
N GLN A 248 2.68 -17.73 -5.63
CA GLN A 248 1.61 -16.74 -5.74
C GLN A 248 1.63 -16.10 -7.13
N ARG A 249 0.47 -16.04 -7.80
CA ARG A 249 0.34 -15.49 -9.17
C ARG A 249 -0.53 -14.24 -9.25
N ARG A 250 -1.21 -13.92 -8.17
CA ARG A 250 -2.05 -12.72 -8.04
C ARG A 250 -1.71 -11.97 -6.75
N GLY A 251 -1.73 -10.66 -6.79
CA GLY A 251 -1.46 -9.82 -5.63
C GLY A 251 -2.68 -9.63 -4.72
N PHE A 252 -2.45 -9.52 -3.41
CA PHE A 252 -3.49 -9.17 -2.44
C PHE A 252 -3.39 -7.70 -2.04
N PRO A 253 -4.52 -7.01 -1.81
CA PRO A 253 -4.53 -5.65 -1.26
C PRO A 253 -3.69 -5.56 0.02
N TRP A 254 -2.79 -4.59 0.10
CA TRP A 254 -1.96 -4.39 1.31
C TRP A 254 -2.79 -4.10 2.56
N VAL A 255 -4.00 -3.62 2.36
CA VAL A 255 -4.96 -3.31 3.41
C VAL A 255 -5.80 -4.51 3.87
N ALA A 256 -5.58 -5.70 3.31
CA ALA A 256 -6.43 -6.88 3.57
C ALA A 256 -6.61 -7.18 5.06
N SER A 257 -5.55 -7.08 5.87
CA SER A 257 -5.59 -7.28 7.33
C SER A 257 -6.37 -6.21 8.07
N ALA A 258 -6.44 -4.99 7.55
CA ALA A 258 -7.04 -3.83 8.19
C ALA A 258 -8.50 -3.56 7.76
N ILE A 259 -9.00 -4.21 6.71
CA ILE A 259 -10.33 -3.93 6.12
C ILE A 259 -11.44 -3.96 7.16
N VAL A 260 -11.51 -5.04 7.95
CA VAL A 260 -12.57 -5.22 8.96
C VAL A 260 -12.44 -4.18 10.08
N GLY A 261 -11.21 -3.94 10.54
CA GLY A 261 -10.93 -2.96 11.59
C GLY A 261 -11.28 -1.53 11.18
N LEU A 262 -10.93 -1.13 9.94
CA LEU A 262 -11.28 0.19 9.39
C LEU A 262 -12.80 0.37 9.25
N GLN A 263 -13.51 -0.66 8.77
CA GLN A 263 -14.97 -0.62 8.66
C GLN A 263 -15.64 -0.49 10.03
N ASN A 264 -15.20 -1.28 11.02
CA ASN A 264 -15.77 -1.24 12.36
C ASN A 264 -15.47 0.07 13.08
N LEU A 265 -14.25 0.61 12.94
CA LEU A 265 -13.87 1.89 13.52
C LEU A 265 -14.71 3.03 12.91
N GLY A 266 -14.89 3.04 11.58
CA GLY A 266 -15.75 4.03 10.90
C GLY A 266 -17.19 3.98 11.40
N GLY A 267 -17.78 2.78 11.49
CA GLY A 267 -19.13 2.61 12.02
C GLY A 267 -19.28 3.01 13.49
N TYR A 268 -18.25 2.75 14.32
CA TYR A 268 -18.24 3.22 15.71
C TYR A 268 -18.19 4.75 15.80
N GLN A 269 -17.34 5.40 14.98
CA GLN A 269 -17.24 6.86 14.94
C GLN A 269 -18.55 7.50 14.46
N GLU A 270 -19.20 6.93 13.43
CA GLU A 270 -20.50 7.37 12.94
C GLU A 270 -21.57 7.27 14.04
N ALA A 271 -21.66 6.10 14.71
CA ALA A 271 -22.61 5.92 15.82
C ALA A 271 -22.36 6.89 16.98
N ALA A 272 -21.10 7.17 17.31
CA ALA A 272 -20.73 8.14 18.33
C ALA A 272 -21.16 9.57 17.97
N ILE A 273 -20.97 9.97 16.71
CA ILE A 273 -21.41 11.29 16.20
C ILE A 273 -22.94 11.41 16.25
N ILE A 274 -23.66 10.36 15.82
CA ILE A 274 -25.12 10.33 15.86
C ILE A 274 -25.60 10.44 17.31
N ALA A 275 -25.03 9.67 18.24
CA ALA A 275 -25.38 9.72 19.66
C ALA A 275 -25.13 11.12 20.27
N ALA A 276 -24.00 11.74 19.92
CA ALA A 276 -23.68 13.11 20.34
C ALA A 276 -24.68 14.15 19.78
N ARG A 277 -25.10 13.99 18.52
CA ARG A 277 -26.13 14.87 17.89
C ARG A 277 -27.48 14.73 18.58
N ILE A 278 -27.91 13.49 18.87
CA ILE A 278 -29.15 13.22 19.58
C ILE A 278 -29.08 13.83 20.99
N GLY A 279 -28.00 13.63 21.72
CA GLY A 279 -27.80 14.23 23.05
C GLY A 279 -27.82 15.76 23.03
N ALA A 280 -27.22 16.38 22.02
CA ALA A 280 -27.23 17.84 21.84
C ALA A 280 -28.62 18.39 21.50
N SER A 281 -29.51 17.58 20.92
CA SER A 281 -30.88 18.01 20.55
C SER A 281 -31.82 18.07 21.74
N LYS A 282 -31.36 17.79 22.98
CA LYS A 282 -32.16 17.82 24.21
C LYS A 282 -33.49 17.08 24.10
N MET A 283 -33.49 15.92 23.43
CA MET A 283 -34.69 15.07 23.33
C MET A 283 -35.02 14.41 24.66
N GLY A 284 -36.27 14.12 24.88
CA GLY A 284 -36.74 13.41 26.06
C GLY A 284 -38.02 12.66 25.78
N PHE A 285 -38.43 11.84 26.70
CA PHE A 285 -39.67 11.06 26.62
C PHE A 285 -40.64 11.53 27.68
N PHE A 286 -41.91 11.68 27.28
CA PHE A 286 -43.02 11.88 28.21
C PHE A 286 -43.42 10.51 28.77
N LYS A 287 -43.33 10.36 30.08
CA LYS A 287 -43.72 9.15 30.79
C LYS A 287 -45.00 9.43 31.55
N GLN A 288 -46.04 8.59 31.35
CA GLN A 288 -47.25 8.66 32.16
C GLN A 288 -46.97 8.14 33.58
N THR A 289 -47.38 8.91 34.57
CA THR A 289 -47.28 8.53 35.99
C THR A 289 -48.48 7.66 36.36
N GLU A 290 -48.32 6.63 37.23
CA GLU A 290 -49.36 5.66 37.59
C GLU A 290 -50.64 6.24 38.25
N GLU A 291 -50.65 7.52 38.61
CA GLU A 291 -51.78 8.18 39.27
C GLU A 291 -52.78 8.85 38.31
N SER A 292 -52.63 8.80 37.02
CA SER A 292 -53.52 9.47 36.08
C SER A 292 -54.48 8.49 35.38
N ASP A 293 -55.68 8.42 35.87
CA ASP A 293 -56.83 7.69 35.26
C ASP A 293 -57.54 8.56 34.16
N SER A 294 -56.92 9.66 33.73
CA SER A 294 -57.50 10.61 32.80
C SER A 294 -56.90 10.47 31.40
N PHE A 295 -57.83 10.20 30.45
CA PHE A 295 -57.59 10.33 29.02
C PHE A 295 -57.17 11.80 28.70
N MET A 296 -56.03 12.00 28.12
CA MET A 296 -55.48 13.30 27.81
C MET A 296 -56.11 13.89 26.55
N PRO A 297 -56.36 15.22 26.54
CA PRO A 297 -56.56 15.93 25.28
C PRO A 297 -55.24 15.98 24.49
N PRO A 298 -55.28 15.96 23.15
CA PRO A 298 -54.08 15.97 22.32
C PRO A 298 -53.25 17.22 22.63
N ILE A 299 -51.95 16.98 22.89
CA ILE A 299 -50.94 18.03 22.85
C ILE A 299 -50.92 18.57 21.40
N ASP A 300 -50.82 19.88 21.24
CA ASP A 300 -50.84 20.57 19.94
C ASP A 300 -49.57 20.21 19.13
N GLY A 301 -49.53 18.96 18.64
CA GLY A 301 -48.42 18.37 17.86
C GLY A 301 -48.94 17.64 16.63
N GLN A 302 -48.07 17.34 15.69
CA GLN A 302 -48.44 16.57 14.50
C GLN A 302 -48.67 15.08 14.87
N GLU A 303 -49.89 14.61 14.64
CA GLU A 303 -50.24 13.20 14.74
C GLU A 303 -49.67 12.43 13.56
N VAL A 304 -48.79 11.48 13.83
CA VAL A 304 -48.28 10.55 12.82
C VAL A 304 -48.81 9.14 13.11
N ASN A 305 -49.58 8.61 12.17
CA ASN A 305 -50.12 7.26 12.26
C ASN A 305 -48.94 6.22 12.15
N ASN A 306 -48.70 5.45 13.21
CA ASN A 306 -47.61 4.48 13.28
C ASN A 306 -47.86 3.15 12.53
N GLY A 307 -48.95 3.02 11.78
CA GLY A 307 -49.29 1.83 10.99
C GLY A 307 -49.75 0.61 11.81
N HIS A 308 -49.72 0.68 13.15
CA HIS A 308 -50.16 -0.39 14.06
C HIS A 308 -51.44 -0.01 14.86
N GLY A 309 -52.14 1.04 14.44
CA GLY A 309 -53.38 1.47 15.07
C GLY A 309 -53.20 2.43 16.27
N GLY A 310 -51.99 2.93 16.46
CA GLY A 310 -51.64 3.99 17.41
C GLY A 310 -51.27 5.27 16.71
N VAL A 311 -51.33 6.37 17.45
CA VAL A 311 -50.88 7.70 17.01
C VAL A 311 -49.65 8.10 17.82
N ASP A 312 -48.55 8.35 17.15
CA ASP A 312 -47.36 8.90 17.79
C ASP A 312 -47.41 10.42 17.71
N LEU A 313 -47.30 11.09 18.86
CA LEU A 313 -47.22 12.53 18.96
C LEU A 313 -45.77 12.97 18.77
N ILE A 314 -45.51 13.71 17.71
CA ILE A 314 -44.19 14.33 17.47
C ILE A 314 -44.33 15.82 17.76
N ASP A 315 -43.75 16.27 18.87
CA ASP A 315 -43.59 17.67 19.19
C ASP A 315 -42.17 18.13 18.90
N THR A 316 -42.03 19.17 18.07
CA THR A 316 -40.71 19.78 17.77
C THR A 316 -40.52 20.96 18.72
N VAL A 317 -39.67 20.73 19.74
CA VAL A 317 -39.30 21.77 20.70
C VAL A 317 -38.23 22.68 20.10
N GLU A 318 -38.55 23.96 19.91
CA GLU A 318 -37.56 24.97 19.55
C GLU A 318 -36.61 25.24 20.75
N PRO A 319 -35.32 25.45 20.52
CA PRO A 319 -34.37 25.75 21.60
C PRO A 319 -34.76 27.04 22.36
N GLY A 320 -34.99 26.89 23.66
CA GLY A 320 -35.33 28.03 24.54
C GLY A 320 -36.81 28.20 24.85
N THR A 321 -37.68 27.30 24.36
CA THR A 321 -39.10 27.26 24.74
C THR A 321 -39.32 26.43 26.00
N PHE A 322 -40.19 26.87 26.89
CA PHE A 322 -40.64 26.14 28.07
C PHE A 322 -42.09 25.73 27.83
N HIS A 323 -42.34 24.43 27.83
CA HIS A 323 -43.68 23.86 27.75
C HIS A 323 -44.14 23.43 29.15
N GLU A 324 -45.38 23.80 29.54
CA GLU A 324 -46.01 23.27 30.74
C GLU A 324 -46.44 21.83 30.49
N LEU A 325 -45.96 20.91 31.33
CA LEU A 325 -46.33 19.50 31.26
C LEU A 325 -47.77 19.33 31.83
N PRO A 326 -48.63 18.59 31.11
CA PRO A 326 -49.93 18.24 31.63
C PRO A 326 -49.84 17.40 32.91
N GLN A 327 -50.85 17.52 33.79
CA GLN A 327 -50.90 16.75 35.04
C GLN A 327 -50.87 15.23 34.74
N GLY A 328 -49.97 14.48 35.39
CA GLY A 328 -49.84 13.05 35.19
C GLY A 328 -48.77 12.64 34.19
N TYR A 329 -47.98 13.55 33.66
CA TYR A 329 -46.84 13.26 32.82
C TYR A 329 -45.55 13.77 33.45
N ASP A 330 -44.50 12.93 33.36
CA ASP A 330 -43.13 13.28 33.73
C ASP A 330 -42.25 13.30 32.50
N PHE A 331 -41.33 14.23 32.44
CA PHE A 331 -40.37 14.35 31.35
C PHE A 331 -39.07 13.69 31.75
N THR A 332 -38.75 12.57 31.12
CA THR A 332 -37.46 11.92 31.27
C THR A 332 -36.54 12.39 30.16
N PRO A 333 -35.56 13.26 30.45
CA PRO A 333 -34.60 13.72 29.43
C PRO A 333 -33.76 12.51 28.96
N PHE A 334 -33.67 12.33 27.66
CA PHE A 334 -32.70 11.44 27.06
C PHE A 334 -31.33 12.13 27.09
N ASN A 335 -30.51 11.78 28.08
CA ASN A 335 -29.18 12.36 28.26
C ASN A 335 -28.15 11.22 28.06
N PRO A 336 -27.83 10.87 26.80
CA PRO A 336 -26.80 9.89 26.55
C PRO A 336 -25.46 10.44 27.03
N ASP A 337 -24.69 9.60 27.73
CA ASP A 337 -23.36 9.91 28.25
C ASP A 337 -22.33 9.91 27.11
N TYR A 338 -22.51 10.85 26.15
CA TYR A 338 -21.67 11.00 24.97
C TYR A 338 -21.15 12.45 24.84
N PRO A 339 -19.86 12.61 24.45
CA PRO A 339 -18.85 11.60 24.17
C PRO A 339 -18.39 10.88 25.44
N HIS A 340 -18.36 9.55 25.39
CA HIS A 340 -17.90 8.71 26.51
C HIS A 340 -16.45 9.05 26.86
N ALA A 341 -16.10 9.11 28.16
CA ALA A 341 -14.75 9.48 28.62
C ALA A 341 -13.61 8.63 28.02
N ASN A 342 -13.90 7.40 27.63
CA ASN A 342 -12.94 6.47 27.02
C ASN A 342 -12.90 6.51 25.48
N TYR A 343 -13.64 7.41 24.83
CA TYR A 343 -13.71 7.45 23.36
C TYR A 343 -12.34 7.65 22.70
N ASP A 344 -11.60 8.66 23.14
CA ASP A 344 -10.27 8.98 22.62
C ASP A 344 -9.28 7.82 22.82
N ALA A 345 -9.23 7.26 24.02
CA ALA A 345 -8.34 6.13 24.35
C ALA A 345 -8.65 4.89 23.48
N PHE A 346 -9.94 4.60 23.24
CA PHE A 346 -10.36 3.48 22.42
C PHE A 346 -9.99 3.69 20.94
N VAL A 347 -10.27 4.87 20.38
CA VAL A 347 -9.93 5.22 18.99
C VAL A 347 -8.41 5.16 18.79
N LYS A 348 -7.62 5.75 19.71
CA LYS A 348 -6.16 5.70 19.65
C LYS A 348 -5.62 4.27 19.71
N ALA A 349 -6.15 3.42 20.60
CA ALA A 349 -5.75 2.02 20.70
C ALA A 349 -6.09 1.24 19.42
N SER A 350 -7.27 1.44 18.86
CA SER A 350 -7.70 0.81 17.61
C SER A 350 -6.84 1.22 16.43
N LEU A 351 -6.53 2.53 16.30
CA LEU A 351 -5.67 3.05 15.24
C LEU A 351 -4.22 2.56 15.35
N ARG A 352 -3.68 2.36 16.56
CA ARG A 352 -2.36 1.76 16.75
C ARG A 352 -2.30 0.33 16.20
N GLY A 353 -3.34 -0.47 16.48
CA GLY A 353 -3.46 -1.82 15.91
C GLY A 353 -3.56 -1.82 14.39
N LEU A 354 -4.37 -0.92 13.83
CA LEU A 354 -4.52 -0.75 12.38
C LEU A 354 -3.21 -0.29 11.71
N ALA A 355 -2.53 0.69 12.30
CA ALA A 355 -1.25 1.17 11.80
C ALA A 355 -0.18 0.07 11.76
N SER A 356 -0.10 -0.77 12.81
CA SER A 356 0.75 -1.96 12.81
C SER A 356 0.40 -2.92 11.69
N GLY A 357 -0.88 -3.19 11.44
CA GLY A 357 -1.34 -4.07 10.35
C GLY A 357 -1.06 -3.51 8.96
N LEU A 358 -1.01 -2.19 8.82
CA LEU A 358 -0.68 -1.49 7.58
C LEU A 358 0.83 -1.25 7.38
N GLY A 359 1.66 -1.56 8.40
CA GLY A 359 3.10 -1.34 8.33
C GLY A 359 3.52 0.13 8.36
N VAL A 360 2.72 1.00 8.97
CA VAL A 360 3.00 2.45 9.09
C VAL A 360 2.96 2.90 10.55
N SER A 361 3.57 4.05 10.84
CA SER A 361 3.49 4.60 12.18
C SER A 361 2.10 5.15 12.49
N TYR A 362 1.64 4.97 13.74
CA TYR A 362 0.37 5.53 14.22
C TYR A 362 0.30 7.05 14.01
N HIS A 363 1.38 7.76 14.32
CA HIS A 363 1.44 9.23 14.20
C HIS A 363 1.25 9.70 12.77
N SER A 364 1.85 9.01 11.80
CA SER A 364 1.70 9.31 10.37
C SER A 364 0.28 9.02 9.87
N LEU A 365 -0.33 7.91 10.32
CA LEU A 365 -1.67 7.51 9.90
C LEU A 365 -2.75 8.42 10.52
N ALA A 366 -2.67 8.68 11.81
CA ALA A 366 -3.66 9.46 12.56
C ALA A 366 -3.44 10.98 12.50
N ASN A 367 -2.29 11.47 12.01
CA ASN A 367 -1.82 12.85 12.16
C ASN A 367 -1.81 13.33 13.63
N ASP A 368 -1.56 12.42 14.55
CA ASP A 368 -1.53 12.69 15.98
C ASP A 368 -0.09 12.79 16.47
N LEU A 369 0.32 13.97 16.89
CA LEU A 369 1.64 14.27 17.44
C LEU A 369 1.59 14.54 18.94
N GLU A 370 0.42 14.31 19.59
CA GLU A 370 0.26 14.51 21.04
C GLU A 370 1.12 13.51 21.83
N GLY A 371 1.82 14.01 22.83
CA GLY A 371 2.63 13.18 23.75
C GLY A 371 3.88 12.54 23.15
N VAL A 372 4.29 12.94 21.95
CA VAL A 372 5.48 12.37 21.28
C VAL A 372 6.69 13.24 21.54
N ASN A 373 7.79 12.64 22.01
CA ASN A 373 9.06 13.35 22.13
C ASN A 373 9.91 13.22 20.85
N PHE A 374 10.81 14.18 20.65
CA PHE A 374 11.66 14.25 19.46
C PHE A 374 12.48 12.98 19.21
N SER A 375 13.01 12.35 20.25
CA SER A 375 13.83 11.13 20.11
C SER A 375 13.03 9.93 19.63
N SER A 376 11.81 9.75 20.17
CA SER A 376 10.91 8.66 19.77
C SER A 376 10.42 8.82 18.34
N ILE A 377 10.03 10.05 17.94
CA ILE A 377 9.65 10.34 16.55
C ILE A 377 10.81 10.04 15.60
N ARG A 378 12.03 10.49 15.96
CA ARG A 378 13.21 10.28 15.11
C ARG A 378 13.45 8.79 14.85
N SER A 379 13.47 7.97 15.91
CA SER A 379 13.69 6.52 15.78
C SER A 379 12.61 5.85 14.92
N GLY A 380 11.33 6.12 15.20
CA GLY A 380 10.22 5.54 14.45
C GLY A 380 10.18 6.00 12.98
N THR A 381 10.55 7.26 12.72
CA THR A 381 10.61 7.78 11.34
C THR A 381 11.74 7.14 10.54
N LEU A 382 12.89 6.86 11.15
CA LEU A 382 14.01 6.20 10.45
C LEU A 382 13.64 4.76 10.08
N GLU A 383 13.04 4.00 11.00
CA GLU A 383 12.56 2.65 10.74
C GLU A 383 11.50 2.61 9.63
N GLU A 384 10.54 3.54 9.66
CA GLU A 384 9.51 3.67 8.62
C GLU A 384 10.12 4.03 7.26
N ARG A 385 11.16 4.87 7.21
CA ARG A 385 11.89 5.21 5.97
C ARG A 385 12.60 3.99 5.36
N ASP A 386 13.20 3.14 6.16
CA ASP A 386 13.86 1.92 5.68
C ASP A 386 12.85 0.95 5.04
N ALA A 387 11.65 0.83 5.62
CA ALA A 387 10.57 0.06 5.02
C ALA A 387 10.12 0.65 3.67
N TRP A 388 9.98 1.98 3.59
CA TRP A 388 9.64 2.65 2.33
C TRP A 388 10.73 2.49 1.26
N MET A 389 12.02 2.54 1.63
CA MET A 389 13.14 2.30 0.70
C MET A 389 13.12 0.88 0.14
N SER A 390 12.77 -0.11 0.95
CA SER A 390 12.59 -1.49 0.47
C SER A 390 11.47 -1.59 -0.58
N LEU A 391 10.35 -0.89 -0.36
CA LEU A 391 9.25 -0.83 -1.34
C LEU A 391 9.61 -0.01 -2.59
N GLN A 392 10.46 1.01 -2.46
CA GLN A 392 11.01 1.74 -3.62
C GLN A 392 11.85 0.81 -4.50
N ASN A 393 12.75 0.03 -3.89
CA ASN A 393 13.57 -0.94 -4.63
C ASN A 393 12.71 -2.01 -5.30
N TRP A 394 11.72 -2.56 -4.57
CA TRP A 394 10.77 -3.50 -5.15
C TRP A 394 10.04 -2.93 -6.37
N PHE A 395 9.58 -1.68 -6.31
CA PHE A 395 8.88 -1.04 -7.41
C PHE A 395 9.80 -0.80 -8.61
N ALA A 396 11.03 -0.37 -8.37
CA ALA A 396 12.04 -0.20 -9.42
C ALA A 396 12.31 -1.52 -10.15
N GLU A 397 12.56 -2.61 -9.42
CA GLU A 397 12.79 -3.94 -9.97
C GLU A 397 11.56 -4.53 -10.70
N SER A 398 10.37 -4.27 -10.18
CA SER A 398 9.14 -4.82 -10.74
C SER A 398 8.63 -4.08 -11.98
N PHE A 399 9.06 -2.83 -12.19
CA PHE A 399 8.48 -2.00 -13.24
C PHE A 399 9.48 -1.10 -13.98
N LEU A 400 10.29 -0.31 -13.25
CA LEU A 400 11.05 0.77 -13.86
C LEU A 400 12.17 0.27 -14.78
N TYR A 401 12.87 -0.79 -14.36
CA TYR A 401 13.92 -1.39 -15.19
C TYR A 401 13.35 -1.96 -16.48
N ASP A 402 12.22 -2.66 -16.41
CA ASP A 402 11.55 -3.22 -17.58
C ASP A 402 11.11 -2.12 -18.56
N VAL A 403 10.55 -1.02 -18.06
CA VAL A 403 10.13 0.12 -18.89
C VAL A 403 11.30 0.79 -19.59
N PHE A 404 12.38 1.07 -18.88
CA PHE A 404 13.53 1.75 -19.48
C PHE A 404 14.24 0.88 -20.50
N ASP A 405 14.42 -0.41 -20.21
CA ASP A 405 15.06 -1.35 -21.13
C ASP A 405 14.31 -1.45 -22.47
N ARG A 406 12.98 -1.41 -22.43
CA ARG A 406 12.14 -1.40 -23.63
C ARG A 406 12.13 -0.05 -24.32
N TRP A 407 12.08 1.04 -23.56
CA TRP A 407 12.10 2.38 -24.09
C TRP A 407 13.40 2.68 -24.82
N ILE A 408 14.56 2.36 -24.21
CA ILE A 408 15.87 2.64 -24.82
C ILE A 408 16.07 1.88 -26.13
N GLU A 409 15.63 0.62 -26.17
CA GLU A 409 15.66 -0.19 -27.39
C GLU A 409 14.83 0.44 -28.50
N SER A 410 13.58 0.81 -28.23
CA SER A 410 12.71 1.47 -29.20
C SER A 410 13.26 2.83 -29.65
N ALA A 411 13.73 3.65 -28.70
CA ALA A 411 14.26 4.98 -28.98
C ALA A 411 15.52 4.95 -29.85
N LEU A 412 16.38 3.95 -29.67
CA LEU A 412 17.56 3.74 -30.50
C LEU A 412 17.18 3.28 -31.92
N LEU A 413 16.23 2.36 -32.03
CA LEU A 413 15.73 1.87 -33.33
C LEU A 413 15.06 2.99 -34.14
N MET A 414 14.33 3.88 -33.48
CA MET A 414 13.72 5.08 -34.10
C MET A 414 14.74 6.18 -34.40
N GLY A 415 15.99 6.07 -33.91
CA GLY A 415 17.00 7.12 -34.05
C GLY A 415 16.63 8.42 -33.34
N ALA A 416 15.81 8.33 -32.28
CA ALA A 416 15.28 9.48 -31.53
C ALA A 416 16.33 10.17 -30.65
N ILE A 417 17.36 9.42 -30.22
CA ILE A 417 18.43 9.92 -29.36
C ILE A 417 19.59 10.39 -30.21
N LYS A 418 19.79 11.71 -30.26
CA LYS A 418 20.80 12.34 -31.14
C LYS A 418 21.89 13.01 -30.33
N LEU A 419 23.13 12.78 -30.74
CA LEU A 419 24.30 13.51 -30.27
C LEU A 419 24.22 14.99 -30.63
N PRO A 420 24.99 15.89 -29.99
CA PRO A 420 25.09 17.29 -30.38
C PRO A 420 25.53 17.50 -31.86
N SER A 421 26.25 16.53 -32.42
CA SER A 421 26.61 16.48 -33.85
C SER A 421 25.46 16.19 -34.80
N GLY A 422 24.22 15.90 -34.28
CA GLY A 422 23.05 15.50 -35.06
C GLY A 422 23.00 14.00 -35.41
N LYS A 423 24.06 13.23 -35.14
CA LYS A 423 24.11 11.78 -35.40
C LYS A 423 23.35 11.01 -34.30
N ALA A 424 22.49 10.06 -34.71
CA ALA A 424 21.81 9.20 -33.76
C ALA A 424 22.78 8.25 -33.06
N LEU A 425 22.47 7.89 -31.79
CA LEU A 425 23.20 6.84 -31.09
C LEU A 425 23.00 5.48 -31.79
N PRO A 426 24.07 4.67 -31.89
CA PRO A 426 24.00 3.40 -32.61
C PRO A 426 23.24 2.33 -31.83
N PRO A 427 22.20 1.68 -32.41
CA PRO A 427 21.47 0.57 -31.76
C PRO A 427 22.38 -0.63 -31.40
N ALA A 428 23.47 -0.82 -32.14
CA ALA A 428 24.43 -1.92 -31.88
C ALA A 428 25.14 -1.83 -30.51
N LYS A 429 25.06 -0.67 -29.83
CA LYS A 429 25.63 -0.46 -28.48
C LYS A 429 24.55 -0.49 -27.38
N LEU A 430 23.40 -1.11 -27.62
CA LEU A 430 22.29 -1.18 -26.68
C LEU A 430 22.74 -1.63 -25.28
N ASP A 431 23.51 -2.72 -25.18
CA ASP A 431 23.97 -3.26 -23.90
C ASP A 431 24.83 -2.26 -23.10
N LYS A 432 25.64 -1.43 -23.79
CA LYS A 432 26.39 -0.34 -23.18
C LYS A 432 25.45 0.72 -22.56
N PHE A 433 24.36 1.05 -23.27
CA PHE A 433 23.39 2.06 -22.84
C PHE A 433 22.40 1.56 -21.76
N LYS A 434 22.40 0.27 -21.43
CA LYS A 434 21.68 -0.30 -20.30
C LYS A 434 22.45 -0.22 -18.96
N ASN A 435 23.45 0.63 -18.87
CA ASN A 435 24.14 0.92 -17.63
C ASN A 435 23.57 2.19 -16.98
N TYR A 436 22.67 2.03 -16.05
CA TYR A 436 21.92 3.12 -15.39
C TYR A 436 21.47 2.70 -13.99
N GLN A 437 20.97 3.65 -13.22
CA GLN A 437 20.40 3.45 -11.90
C GLN A 437 19.14 4.30 -11.73
N TRP A 438 18.17 3.77 -10.99
CA TRP A 438 17.00 4.54 -10.57
C TRP A 438 17.22 5.13 -9.19
N GLN A 439 16.89 6.40 -9.06
CA GLN A 439 16.92 7.10 -7.78
C GLN A 439 15.50 7.41 -7.34
N GLY A 440 15.08 6.77 -6.25
CA GLY A 440 13.79 7.04 -5.62
C GLY A 440 13.83 8.28 -4.74
N ARG A 441 12.65 8.71 -4.28
CA ARG A 441 12.52 9.80 -3.32
C ARG A 441 13.44 9.59 -2.12
N ARG A 442 14.07 10.68 -1.67
CA ARG A 442 14.80 10.79 -0.41
C ARG A 442 14.08 11.78 0.51
N TRP A 443 14.41 11.72 1.79
CA TRP A 443 13.83 12.59 2.80
C TRP A 443 14.86 13.59 3.28
N SER A 444 14.42 14.80 3.63
CA SER A 444 15.28 15.78 4.29
C SER A 444 15.81 15.23 5.61
N TRP A 445 16.95 15.69 6.03
CA TRP A 445 17.55 15.33 7.31
C TRP A 445 16.62 15.74 8.47
N VAL A 446 16.60 14.91 9.50
CA VAL A 446 15.77 15.18 10.70
C VAL A 446 16.42 16.26 11.58
N ASP A 447 17.76 16.26 11.67
CA ASP A 447 18.55 17.26 12.38
C ASP A 447 19.70 17.72 11.48
N PRO A 448 19.49 18.74 10.62
CA PRO A 448 20.45 19.11 9.58
C PRO A 448 21.85 19.42 10.12
N LEU A 449 21.96 20.06 11.29
CA LEU A 449 23.28 20.43 11.84
C LEU A 449 24.06 19.21 12.32
N LYS A 450 23.40 18.27 13.00
CA LYS A 450 24.08 17.05 13.45
C LYS A 450 24.38 16.12 12.30
N ASP A 451 23.47 16.01 11.34
CA ASP A 451 23.63 15.16 10.19
C ASP A 451 24.79 15.66 9.30
N ILE A 452 24.92 16.99 9.07
CA ILE A 452 26.06 17.57 8.33
C ILE A 452 27.38 17.25 9.04
N LYS A 453 27.49 17.47 10.36
CA LYS A 453 28.72 17.16 11.10
C LYS A 453 29.07 15.66 11.05
N THR A 454 28.07 14.80 11.12
CA THR A 454 28.27 13.35 10.98
C THR A 454 28.80 12.98 9.60
N HIS A 455 28.25 13.57 8.55
CA HIS A 455 28.72 13.35 7.18
C HIS A 455 30.13 13.91 6.93
N GLU A 456 30.45 15.10 7.47
CA GLU A 456 31.78 15.67 7.42
C GLU A 456 32.82 14.74 8.09
N ALA A 457 32.50 14.22 9.28
CA ALA A 457 33.34 13.24 9.96
C ALA A 457 33.45 11.92 9.17
N ALA A 458 32.38 11.43 8.58
CA ALA A 458 32.40 10.20 7.78
C ALA A 458 33.24 10.32 6.51
N VAL A 459 33.20 11.49 5.84
CA VAL A 459 34.05 11.76 4.68
C VAL A 459 35.51 11.92 5.09
N SER A 460 35.81 12.61 6.21
CA SER A 460 37.18 12.78 6.71
C SER A 460 37.83 11.46 7.12
N LEU A 461 37.05 10.52 7.64
CA LEU A 461 37.49 9.17 7.98
C LEU A 461 37.49 8.19 6.78
N ALA A 462 37.15 8.67 5.57
CA ALA A 462 37.03 7.86 4.35
C ALA A 462 36.05 6.66 4.48
N VAL A 463 35.07 6.75 5.38
CA VAL A 463 34.01 5.76 5.56
C VAL A 463 32.89 5.95 4.55
N LYS A 464 32.71 7.18 4.05
CA LYS A 464 31.64 7.57 3.13
C LYS A 464 32.17 8.52 2.07
N SER A 465 31.72 8.35 0.83
CA SER A 465 32.07 9.26 -0.25
C SER A 465 31.08 10.46 -0.32
N ARG A 466 31.51 11.57 -0.94
CA ARG A 466 30.60 12.70 -1.23
C ARG A 466 29.47 12.26 -2.16
N ARG A 467 29.72 11.31 -3.07
CA ARG A 467 28.71 10.73 -3.96
C ARG A 467 27.63 10.00 -3.18
N ASP A 468 28.00 9.25 -2.13
CA ASP A 468 27.02 8.56 -1.28
C ASP A 468 26.12 9.56 -0.54
N ILE A 469 26.70 10.69 -0.08
CA ILE A 469 25.94 11.75 0.59
C ILE A 469 24.95 12.42 -0.37
N CYS A 470 25.37 12.71 -1.60
CA CYS A 470 24.47 13.24 -2.62
C CYS A 470 23.34 12.26 -2.93
N ALA A 471 23.64 10.96 -3.07
CA ALA A 471 22.65 9.93 -3.29
C ALA A 471 21.65 9.79 -2.13
N GLU A 472 22.08 9.95 -0.88
CA GLU A 472 21.19 9.98 0.29
C GLU A 472 20.28 11.21 0.31
N MET A 473 20.69 12.29 -0.29
CA MET A 473 19.88 13.51 -0.45
C MET A 473 18.97 13.48 -1.69
N GLY A 474 19.14 12.49 -2.56
CA GLY A 474 18.41 12.41 -3.83
C GLY A 474 19.00 13.26 -4.94
N LEU A 475 20.27 13.59 -4.83
CA LEU A 475 21.00 14.40 -5.82
C LEU A 475 21.96 13.52 -6.61
N ASP A 476 22.18 13.86 -7.88
CA ASP A 476 23.28 13.30 -8.65
C ASP A 476 24.57 14.06 -8.35
N PHE A 477 25.62 13.34 -8.00
CA PHE A 477 26.90 13.96 -7.65
C PHE A 477 27.56 14.66 -8.86
N ASP A 478 27.42 14.08 -10.04
CA ASP A 478 28.04 14.63 -11.25
C ASP A 478 27.32 15.92 -11.69
N ASP A 479 25.99 15.97 -11.54
CA ASP A 479 25.19 17.19 -11.75
C ASP A 479 25.54 18.28 -10.72
N VAL A 480 25.65 17.92 -9.44
CA VAL A 480 26.06 18.87 -8.39
C VAL A 480 27.44 19.42 -8.65
N LEU A 481 28.39 18.59 -9.12
CA LEU A 481 29.74 19.01 -9.44
C LEU A 481 29.75 19.98 -10.63
N ALA A 482 28.98 19.66 -11.68
CA ALA A 482 28.85 20.54 -12.87
C ALA A 482 28.20 21.88 -12.50
N GLN A 483 27.21 21.89 -11.62
CA GLN A 483 26.60 23.15 -11.11
C GLN A 483 27.60 23.97 -10.31
N ILE A 484 28.36 23.35 -9.40
CA ILE A 484 29.40 24.04 -8.62
C ILE A 484 30.48 24.63 -9.54
N GLU A 485 30.89 23.92 -10.58
CA GLU A 485 31.85 24.40 -11.56
C GLU A 485 31.32 25.64 -12.29
N GLN A 486 30.08 25.61 -12.78
CA GLN A 486 29.41 26.74 -13.41
C GLN A 486 29.26 27.94 -12.46
N GLU A 487 28.86 27.70 -11.21
CA GLU A 487 28.77 28.75 -10.19
C GLU A 487 30.13 29.40 -9.90
N ASN A 488 31.20 28.59 -9.79
CA ASN A 488 32.54 29.09 -9.55
C ASN A 488 33.04 29.99 -10.73
N VAL A 489 32.76 29.60 -11.98
CA VAL A 489 33.05 30.40 -13.16
C VAL A 489 32.30 31.74 -13.12
N LEU A 490 30.98 31.69 -12.85
CA LEU A 490 30.15 32.90 -12.77
C LEU A 490 30.54 33.81 -11.59
N MET A 491 30.93 33.23 -10.44
CA MET A 491 31.42 34.00 -9.30
C MET A 491 32.76 34.69 -9.63
N ALA A 492 33.67 33.97 -10.30
CA ALA A 492 34.93 34.54 -10.74
C ALA A 492 34.75 35.70 -11.74
N GLU A 493 33.83 35.53 -12.70
CA GLU A 493 33.50 36.61 -13.67
C GLU A 493 32.91 37.85 -12.99
N LYS A 494 32.16 37.69 -11.92
CA LYS A 494 31.53 38.77 -11.17
C LYS A 494 32.40 39.32 -10.02
N GLY A 495 33.60 38.79 -9.82
CA GLY A 495 34.52 39.21 -8.75
C GLY A 495 34.01 38.84 -7.34
N ILE A 496 33.13 37.84 -7.21
CA ILE A 496 32.64 37.36 -5.93
C ILE A 496 33.61 36.30 -5.41
N ILE A 497 34.25 36.56 -4.27
CA ILE A 497 35.20 35.62 -3.65
C ILE A 497 34.38 34.55 -2.91
N SER A 498 34.47 33.29 -3.32
CA SER A 498 33.92 32.18 -2.59
C SER A 498 34.69 31.97 -1.28
N THR A 499 34.00 32.04 -0.14
CA THR A 499 34.60 31.83 1.20
C THR A 499 35.04 30.37 1.45
N VAL A 500 34.75 29.47 0.54
CA VAL A 500 35.08 28.04 0.66
C VAL A 500 36.54 27.71 0.31
N SER A 501 37.24 28.59 -0.40
CA SER A 501 38.65 28.38 -0.81
C SER A 501 39.70 28.75 0.26
N ASN A 502 39.30 29.40 1.37
CA ASN A 502 40.27 29.92 2.36
C ASN A 502 40.57 28.98 3.53
N SER A 503 39.91 27.81 3.67
CA SER A 503 40.23 26.89 4.76
C SER A 503 41.42 25.95 4.48
N ALA A 504 41.87 25.84 3.23
CA ALA A 504 43.00 25.01 2.85
C ALA A 504 44.35 25.79 2.86
N ALA A 505 44.32 27.13 2.87
CA ALA A 505 45.52 27.97 2.85
C ALA A 505 46.00 28.43 4.24
N ALA A 506 45.29 28.10 5.30
CA ALA A 506 45.60 28.57 6.68
C ALA A 506 46.38 27.55 7.55
N VAL A 507 46.96 26.50 6.94
CA VAL A 507 47.75 25.50 7.68
C VAL A 507 49.27 25.61 7.45
N GLU A 508 49.74 26.53 6.61
CA GLU A 508 51.17 26.81 6.48
C GLU A 508 51.48 28.24 6.95
N GLU A 509 51.69 28.44 8.22
CA GLU A 509 52.60 29.45 8.81
C GLU A 509 52.52 29.34 10.36
N THR A 510 53.24 28.38 10.92
CA THR A 510 53.81 28.54 12.27
C THR A 510 55.26 28.92 12.12
N PRO A 511 55.67 30.12 12.55
CA PRO A 511 57.09 30.45 12.64
C PRO A 511 57.72 29.62 13.77
N ASN A 512 58.78 28.92 13.43
CA ASN A 512 59.75 28.46 14.43
C ASN A 512 60.32 29.69 15.14
N ASP A 513 60.07 29.82 16.41
CA ASP A 513 60.87 30.66 17.32
C ASP A 513 61.58 29.71 18.30
N GLU A 514 62.75 29.26 17.87
CA GLU A 514 63.88 28.94 18.75
C GLU A 514 64.50 30.26 19.17
N THR A 515 64.55 30.56 20.48
CA THR A 515 65.75 30.97 21.20
C THR A 515 65.39 31.56 22.58
N GLN A 516 65.89 30.92 23.55
CA GLN A 516 66.41 31.19 24.88
C GLN A 516 65.63 30.62 26.08
#